data_3ba597d6b0fa13790155ee8a1d87ded0
#
_entry.id   3ba597d6b0fa13790155ee8a1d87ded0
#
_cell.length_a   1.000
_cell.length_b   1.000
_cell.length_c   1.000
_cell.angle_alpha   90.00
_cell.angle_beta   90.00
_cell.angle_gamma   90.00
#
_symmetry.space_group_name_H-M   'P 1'
#
loop_
_entity.id
_entity.type
_entity.pdbx_description
1 polymer ?
#
loop_
_entity_poly.entity_id
_entity_poly.type
_entity_poly.pdbx_seq_one_letter_code
_entity_poly.pdbx_strand_id
1 'polypeptide(L)'
;MDDQLSRYRQSIDNIDAALVYMLAERFKVTKAVGELKAREGMPPADPGREERQIQRLRELARDADLDPDFTEKFLRFIIDEVIRHHQQAKREQSA
;
A
#
# COMPACT_ATOMS: atom_id res chain seq x y z
N MET A 1 7.77 -29.96 -21.47
CA MET A 1 7.64 -30.09 -20.02
C MET A 1 7.96 -28.79 -19.33
N ASP A 2 9.09 -28.18 -19.68
CA ASP A 2 9.46 -26.88 -19.11
C ASP A 2 8.57 -25.74 -19.57
N ASP A 3 7.86 -25.93 -20.69
CA ASP A 3 7.02 -24.89 -21.29
C ASP A 3 5.88 -24.44 -20.37
N GLN A 4 5.22 -25.36 -19.68
CA GLN A 4 4.12 -25.02 -18.79
C GLN A 4 4.64 -24.26 -17.56
N LEU A 5 5.70 -24.74 -16.96
CA LEU A 5 6.32 -24.06 -15.82
C LEU A 5 6.85 -22.68 -16.23
N SER A 6 7.49 -22.60 -17.39
CA SER A 6 8.01 -21.32 -17.90
C SER A 6 6.88 -20.32 -18.15
N ARG A 7 5.76 -20.77 -18.69
CA ARG A 7 4.59 -19.90 -18.90
C ARG A 7 4.01 -19.39 -17.59
N TYR A 8 3.91 -20.27 -16.58
CA TYR A 8 3.44 -19.85 -15.28
C TYR A 8 4.38 -18.82 -14.64
N ARG A 9 5.69 -19.05 -14.74
CA ARG A 9 6.69 -18.12 -14.21
C ARG A 9 6.63 -16.77 -14.92
N GLN A 10 6.44 -16.79 -16.25
CA GLN A 10 6.29 -15.54 -17.00
C GLN A 10 5.04 -14.77 -16.55
N SER A 11 3.93 -15.49 -16.32
CA SER A 11 2.71 -14.87 -15.80
C SER A 11 2.95 -14.25 -14.42
N ILE A 12 3.67 -14.96 -13.55
CA ILE A 12 4.03 -14.44 -12.22
C ILE A 12 4.87 -13.18 -12.35
N ASP A 13 5.87 -13.19 -13.23
CA ASP A 13 6.74 -12.02 -13.44
C ASP A 13 5.93 -10.82 -13.93
N ASN A 14 4.97 -11.03 -14.81
CA ASN A 14 4.11 -9.96 -15.30
C ASN A 14 3.20 -9.41 -14.20
N ILE A 15 2.65 -10.28 -13.36
CA ILE A 15 1.83 -9.87 -12.23
C ILE A 15 2.67 -9.08 -11.23
N ASP A 16 3.88 -9.55 -10.93
CA ASP A 16 4.79 -8.86 -10.01
C ASP A 16 5.14 -7.46 -10.54
N ALA A 17 5.39 -7.35 -11.84
CA ALA A 17 5.65 -6.04 -12.45
C ALA A 17 4.46 -5.10 -12.26
N ALA A 18 3.23 -5.60 -12.48
CA ALA A 18 2.02 -4.82 -12.28
C ALA A 18 1.88 -4.37 -10.83
N LEU A 19 2.17 -5.25 -9.87
CA LEU A 19 2.14 -4.93 -8.45
C LEU A 19 3.11 -3.79 -8.11
N VAL A 20 4.33 -3.84 -8.64
CA VAL A 20 5.34 -2.79 -8.40
C VAL A 20 4.86 -1.46 -8.94
N TYR A 21 4.33 -1.42 -10.17
CA TYR A 21 3.82 -0.19 -10.74
C TYR A 21 2.63 0.36 -9.98
N MET A 22 1.74 -0.51 -9.51
CA MET A 22 0.58 -0.09 -8.71
C MET A 22 1.01 0.47 -7.36
N LEU A 23 1.97 -0.15 -6.70
CA LEU A 23 2.53 0.37 -5.45
C LEU A 23 3.21 1.72 -5.67
N ALA A 24 3.96 1.88 -6.75
CA ALA A 24 4.60 3.14 -7.07
C ALA A 24 3.56 4.27 -7.24
N GLU A 25 2.47 4.01 -7.95
CA GLU A 25 1.40 4.98 -8.11
C GLU A 25 0.70 5.29 -6.77
N ARG A 26 0.45 4.26 -5.98
CA ARG A 26 -0.17 4.44 -4.67
C ARG A 26 0.68 5.33 -3.77
N PHE A 27 1.99 5.10 -3.72
CA PHE A 27 2.89 5.90 -2.90
C PHE A 27 3.03 7.34 -3.41
N LYS A 28 2.95 7.58 -4.71
CA LYS A 28 2.90 8.96 -5.23
C LYS A 28 1.70 9.71 -4.66
N VAL A 29 0.53 9.06 -4.63
CA VAL A 29 -0.69 9.68 -4.09
C VAL A 29 -0.56 9.87 -2.59
N THR A 30 -0.11 8.87 -1.84
CA THR A 30 0.01 8.98 -0.39
C THR A 30 1.08 10.00 0.02
N LYS A 31 2.15 10.16 -0.76
CA LYS A 31 3.13 11.21 -0.51
C LYS A 31 2.53 12.60 -0.71
N ALA A 32 1.70 12.77 -1.73
CA ALA A 32 0.97 14.03 -1.93
C ALA A 32 0.03 14.33 -0.76
N VAL A 33 -0.65 13.30 -0.25
CA VAL A 33 -1.47 13.44 0.96
C VAL A 33 -0.61 13.83 2.16
N GLY A 34 0.57 13.22 2.29
CA GLY A 34 1.50 13.54 3.38
C GLY A 34 1.97 14.99 3.34
N GLU A 35 2.28 15.51 2.15
CA GLU A 35 2.66 16.92 1.98
C GLU A 35 1.51 17.85 2.37
N LEU A 36 0.29 17.52 1.97
CA LEU A 36 -0.89 18.27 2.34
C LEU A 36 -1.07 18.29 3.86
N LYS A 37 -0.98 17.12 4.50
CA LYS A 37 -1.11 17.01 5.96
C LYS A 37 -0.05 17.84 6.69
N ALA A 38 1.18 17.82 6.20
CA ALA A 38 2.27 18.59 6.80
C ALA A 38 2.01 20.08 6.70
N ARG A 39 1.55 20.57 5.54
CA ARG A 39 1.23 21.98 5.34
C ARG A 39 0.05 22.42 6.21
N GLU A 40 -0.93 21.54 6.40
CA GLU A 40 -2.14 21.84 7.19
C GLU A 40 -1.97 21.57 8.69
N GLY A 41 -0.80 21.08 9.11
CA GLY A 41 -0.56 20.73 10.50
C GLY A 41 -1.34 19.52 10.98
N MET A 42 -1.74 18.64 10.09
CA MET A 42 -2.49 17.43 10.44
C MET A 42 -1.55 16.32 10.89
N PRO A 43 -2.00 15.41 11.79
CA PRO A 43 -1.17 14.30 12.23
C PRO A 43 -0.87 13.32 11.10
N PRO A 44 0.35 12.72 11.08
CA PRO A 44 0.72 11.74 10.03
C PRO A 44 -0.14 10.49 10.03
N ALA A 45 -0.58 10.03 11.19
CA ALA A 45 -1.38 8.81 11.33
C ALA A 45 -2.85 9.15 11.55
N ASP A 46 -3.71 8.30 11.02
CA ASP A 46 -5.17 8.39 11.21
C ASP A 46 -5.69 6.98 11.50
N PRO A 47 -5.72 6.56 12.79
CA PRO A 47 -6.12 5.20 13.14
C PRO A 47 -7.53 4.84 12.69
N GLY A 48 -8.47 5.77 12.71
CA GLY A 48 -9.82 5.51 12.23
C GLY A 48 -9.87 5.20 10.75
N ARG A 49 -9.11 5.94 9.94
CA ARG A 49 -8.99 5.70 8.50
C ARG A 49 -8.30 4.36 8.24
N GLU A 50 -7.25 4.05 8.98
CA GLU A 50 -6.52 2.80 8.85
C GLU A 50 -7.43 1.60 9.10
N GLU A 51 -8.24 1.66 10.18
CA GLU A 51 -9.17 0.59 10.50
C GLU A 51 -10.20 0.38 9.39
N ARG A 52 -10.76 1.46 8.84
CA ARG A 52 -11.71 1.37 7.73
C ARG A 52 -11.08 0.76 6.49
N GLN A 53 -9.82 1.11 6.18
CA GLN A 53 -9.08 0.54 5.06
C GLN A 53 -8.88 -0.97 5.24
N ILE A 54 -8.50 -1.38 6.44
CA ILE A 54 -8.28 -2.80 6.76
C ILE A 54 -9.58 -3.58 6.57
N GLN A 55 -10.69 -3.10 7.11
CA GLN A 55 -11.98 -3.77 6.97
C GLN A 55 -12.39 -3.88 5.51
N ARG A 56 -12.25 -2.81 4.75
CA ARG A 56 -12.57 -2.82 3.32
C ARG A 56 -11.73 -3.85 2.57
N LEU A 57 -10.42 -3.88 2.83
CA LEU A 57 -9.54 -4.81 2.12
C LEU A 57 -9.79 -6.26 2.52
N ARG A 58 -10.16 -6.51 3.77
CA ARG A 58 -10.55 -7.86 4.19
C ARG A 58 -11.78 -8.34 3.42
N GLU A 59 -12.77 -7.47 3.22
CA GLU A 59 -13.97 -7.80 2.44
C GLU A 59 -13.61 -8.06 0.96
N LEU A 60 -12.79 -7.21 0.37
CA LEU A 60 -12.34 -7.39 -1.01
C LEU A 60 -11.54 -8.70 -1.16
N ALA A 61 -10.72 -9.04 -0.16
CA ALA A 61 -9.95 -10.27 -0.18
C ALA A 61 -10.87 -11.50 -0.22
N ARG A 62 -11.94 -11.48 0.57
CA ARG A 62 -12.93 -12.58 0.55
C ARG A 62 -13.56 -12.72 -0.83
N ASP A 63 -13.95 -11.59 -1.45
CA ASP A 63 -14.55 -11.61 -2.79
C ASP A 63 -13.56 -12.13 -3.84
N ALA A 64 -12.27 -11.89 -3.65
CA ALA A 64 -11.22 -12.29 -4.58
C ALA A 64 -10.62 -13.66 -4.27
N ASP A 65 -11.15 -14.39 -3.30
CA ASP A 65 -10.59 -15.67 -2.84
C ASP A 65 -9.13 -15.54 -2.38
N LEU A 66 -8.83 -14.42 -1.71
CA LEU A 66 -7.52 -14.17 -1.12
C LEU A 66 -7.65 -14.21 0.40
N ASP A 67 -6.65 -14.75 1.08
CA ASP A 67 -6.65 -14.84 2.55
C ASP A 67 -6.76 -13.43 3.16
N PRO A 68 -7.85 -13.12 3.91
CA PRO A 68 -8.01 -11.81 4.52
C PRO A 68 -6.92 -11.48 5.55
N ASP A 69 -6.41 -12.49 6.27
CA ASP A 69 -5.35 -12.26 7.26
C ASP A 69 -4.05 -11.87 6.59
N PHE A 70 -3.70 -12.52 5.49
CA PHE A 70 -2.55 -12.11 4.68
C PHE A 70 -2.74 -10.69 4.14
N THR A 71 -3.94 -10.39 3.62
CA THR A 71 -4.24 -9.08 3.05
C THR A 71 -4.09 -7.98 4.09
N GLU A 72 -4.54 -8.23 5.32
CA GLU A 72 -4.38 -7.27 6.41
C GLU A 72 -2.90 -7.04 6.72
N LYS A 73 -2.10 -8.10 6.83
CA LYS A 73 -0.65 -7.98 7.09
C LYS A 73 0.02 -7.16 6.00
N PHE A 74 -0.33 -7.43 4.75
CA PHE A 74 0.21 -6.71 3.60
C PHE A 74 -0.13 -5.22 3.68
N LEU A 75 -1.40 -4.90 3.97
CA LEU A 75 -1.83 -3.51 4.07
C LEU A 75 -1.17 -2.79 5.25
N ARG A 76 -1.04 -3.45 6.41
CA ARG A 76 -0.36 -2.84 7.57
C ARG A 76 1.08 -2.50 7.26
N PHE A 77 1.77 -3.35 6.49
CA PHE A 77 3.13 -3.08 6.04
C PHE A 77 3.18 -1.80 5.19
N ILE A 78 2.21 -1.66 4.26
CA ILE A 78 2.10 -0.46 3.42
C ILE A 78 1.77 0.77 4.25
N ILE A 79 0.85 0.67 5.20
CA ILE A 79 0.46 1.79 6.08
C ILE A 79 1.66 2.28 6.88
N ASP A 80 2.47 1.38 7.43
CA ASP A 80 3.67 1.74 8.17
C ASP A 80 4.63 2.55 7.30
N GLU A 81 4.80 2.14 6.05
CA GLU A 81 5.64 2.87 5.10
C GLU A 81 5.08 4.25 4.78
N VAL A 82 3.75 4.35 4.61
CA VAL A 82 3.08 5.64 4.37
C VAL A 82 3.29 6.59 5.55
N ILE A 83 3.14 6.09 6.79
CA ILE A 83 3.35 6.90 7.98
C ILE A 83 4.79 7.40 8.03
N ARG A 84 5.76 6.55 7.69
CA ARG A 84 7.16 6.94 7.63
C ARG A 84 7.38 8.07 6.62
N HIS A 85 6.77 7.97 5.43
CA HIS A 85 6.84 9.04 4.43
C HIS A 85 6.22 10.34 4.94
N HIS A 86 5.06 10.26 5.63
CA HIS A 86 4.38 11.44 6.17
C HIS A 86 5.21 12.11 7.26
N GLN A 87 5.85 11.34 8.12
CA GLN A 87 6.72 11.87 9.15
C GLN A 87 7.94 12.56 8.55
N GLN A 88 8.50 11.99 7.50
CA GLN A 88 9.63 12.58 6.79
C GLN A 88 9.24 13.92 6.14
N ALA A 89 8.08 13.96 5.48
CA ALA A 89 7.57 15.18 4.86
C ALA A 89 7.36 16.28 5.90
N LYS A 90 6.83 15.92 7.08
CA LYS A 90 6.63 16.86 8.18
C LYS A 90 7.96 17.41 8.69
N ARG A 91 8.98 16.56 8.84
CA ARG A 91 10.31 16.99 9.27
C ARG A 91 10.95 17.93 8.25
N GLU A 92 10.82 17.63 6.96
CA GLU A 92 11.36 18.47 5.89
C GLU A 92 10.74 19.87 5.88
N GLN A 93 9.43 19.95 6.15
CA GLN A 93 8.74 21.24 6.22
C GLN A 93 9.09 22.04 7.49
N SER A 94 9.52 21.36 8.55
CA SER A 94 9.91 21.99 9.80
C SER A 94 11.35 22.48 9.81
N ALA A 95 12.15 22.02 8.86
CA ALA A 95 13.59 22.38 8.79
C ALA A 95 13.82 23.75 8.10
#